data_068758a6f971934f34c9ee0c2c410ce9
#
_entry.id   068758a6f971934f34c9ee0c2c410ce9
#
_cell.length_a   1.000
_cell.length_b   1.000
_cell.length_c   1.000
_cell.angle_alpha   90.00
_cell.angle_beta   90.00
_cell.angle_gamma   90.00
#
_symmetry.space_group_name_H-M   'P 1'
#
loop_
_entity.id
_entity.type
_entity.pdbx_description
1 polymer ?
#
loop_
_entity_poly.entity_id
_entity_poly.type
_entity_poly.pdbx_seq_one_letter_code
_entity_poly.pdbx_strand_id
1 'polypeptide(L)'
;MALIQTSLSERIGTLVFDHYARRNALSAELIAQTLAALELFKERGARVVILRAAEGATVWSSGHSVDELPKADIDPLPYDDPLERLLRAVKLFPAPVIAMVHGSVWGGACDLIMACDVTIADETATFAITPAKIGLPYNSVGILNFMSRLPLSIVKEMFFTAEPIAAGRAERVGIVNRLAASADLEKEVMTMARTIASRSPAAISAFKEATRALAGASPIDPEKHEYLQDLRRKVYFGPDYREGIAAFLEKRPAKF
;
A
#
# COMPACT_ATOMS: atom_id res chain seq x y z
N MET A 1 -11.70 -16.77 10.22
CA MET A 1 -10.33 -17.16 10.63
C MET A 1 -9.53 -15.89 10.85
N ALA A 2 -8.61 -15.84 11.82
CA ALA A 2 -7.76 -14.65 11.96
C ALA A 2 -6.75 -14.60 10.81
N LEU A 3 -6.75 -13.52 10.05
CA LEU A 3 -5.83 -13.29 8.92
C LEU A 3 -4.71 -12.31 9.30
N ILE A 4 -4.80 -11.74 10.50
CA ILE A 4 -3.82 -10.84 11.07
C ILE A 4 -3.55 -11.22 12.52
N GLN A 5 -2.38 -10.83 13.01
CA GLN A 5 -2.07 -10.83 14.44
C GLN A 5 -1.84 -9.38 14.88
N THR A 6 -2.20 -9.07 16.13
CA THR A 6 -2.06 -7.72 16.66
C THR A 6 -1.47 -7.75 18.07
N SER A 7 -0.62 -6.79 18.35
CA SER A 7 -0.11 -6.54 19.71
C SER A 7 0.01 -5.04 19.98
N LEU A 8 -0.06 -4.64 21.24
CA LEU A 8 0.16 -3.27 21.67
C LEU A 8 1.05 -3.28 22.90
N SER A 9 2.26 -2.80 22.76
CA SER A 9 3.26 -2.67 23.84
C SER A 9 3.94 -1.32 23.73
N GLU A 10 4.29 -0.69 24.85
CA GLU A 10 4.96 0.61 24.90
C GLU A 10 4.25 1.70 24.06
N ARG A 11 2.91 1.61 23.91
CA ARG A 11 2.09 2.43 23.00
C ARG A 11 2.46 2.29 21.51
N ILE A 12 3.12 1.22 21.13
CA ILE A 12 3.42 0.84 19.74
C ILE A 12 2.48 -0.32 19.39
N GLY A 13 1.56 -0.08 18.47
CA GLY A 13 0.71 -1.12 17.89
C GLY A 13 1.46 -1.85 16.80
N THR A 14 1.48 -3.17 16.83
CA THR A 14 2.02 -3.98 15.73
C THR A 14 0.91 -4.80 15.12
N LEU A 15 0.75 -4.69 13.80
CA LEU A 15 -0.17 -5.45 12.99
C LEU A 15 0.64 -6.31 12.01
N VAL A 16 0.45 -7.62 12.11
CA VAL A 16 1.13 -8.62 11.30
C VAL A 16 0.13 -9.22 10.32
N PHE A 17 0.38 -9.12 9.02
CA PHE A 17 -0.35 -9.89 8.01
C PHE A 17 0.09 -11.36 8.09
N ASP A 18 -0.84 -12.26 8.37
CA ASP A 18 -0.60 -13.69 8.58
C ASP A 18 -1.56 -14.56 7.76
N HIS A 19 -1.66 -14.24 6.48
CA HIS A 19 -2.45 -15.02 5.51
C HIS A 19 -1.56 -15.47 4.35
N TYR A 20 -0.46 -16.17 4.68
CA TYR A 20 0.55 -16.56 3.71
C TYR A 20 0.02 -17.48 2.61
N ALA A 21 -0.97 -18.34 2.91
CA ALA A 21 -1.62 -19.20 1.92
C ALA A 21 -2.17 -18.42 0.70
N ARG A 22 -2.53 -17.15 0.89
CA ARG A 22 -2.94 -16.22 -0.17
C ARG A 22 -1.92 -15.09 -0.38
N ARG A 23 -0.67 -15.30 0.05
CA ARG A 23 0.42 -14.31 -0.07
C ARG A 23 0.03 -12.94 0.49
N ASN A 24 -0.69 -12.93 1.61
CA ASN A 24 -1.21 -11.73 2.25
C ASN A 24 -1.98 -10.81 1.27
N ALA A 25 -2.76 -11.39 0.36
CA ALA A 25 -3.62 -10.62 -0.54
C ALA A 25 -4.57 -9.73 0.28
N LEU A 26 -4.68 -8.48 -0.09
CA LEU A 26 -5.57 -7.49 0.52
C LEU A 26 -7.01 -7.77 0.10
N SER A 27 -7.58 -8.87 0.64
CA SER A 27 -8.99 -9.24 0.50
C SER A 27 -9.86 -8.36 1.39
N ALA A 28 -11.15 -8.29 1.08
CA ALA A 28 -12.13 -7.56 1.89
C ALA A 28 -12.09 -8.01 3.36
N GLU A 29 -11.93 -9.31 3.63
CA GLU A 29 -11.84 -9.86 4.98
C GLU A 29 -10.55 -9.42 5.71
N LEU A 30 -9.37 -9.52 5.07
CA LEU A 30 -8.10 -9.09 5.66
C LEU A 30 -8.15 -7.58 5.94
N ILE A 31 -8.69 -6.81 5.00
CA ILE A 31 -8.85 -5.36 5.14
C ILE A 31 -9.79 -5.03 6.31
N ALA A 32 -10.93 -5.72 6.43
CA ALA A 32 -11.86 -5.49 7.53
C ALA A 32 -11.21 -5.73 8.89
N GLN A 33 -10.43 -6.82 9.03
CA GLN A 33 -9.68 -7.11 10.25
C GLN A 33 -8.62 -6.02 10.52
N THR A 34 -7.92 -5.55 9.49
CA THR A 34 -6.91 -4.48 9.59
C THR A 34 -7.53 -3.16 10.05
N LEU A 35 -8.69 -2.78 9.48
CA LEU A 35 -9.42 -1.57 9.89
C LEU A 35 -9.87 -1.65 11.34
N ALA A 36 -10.42 -2.79 11.77
CA ALA A 36 -10.81 -3.01 13.17
C ALA A 36 -9.60 -2.90 14.13
N ALA A 37 -8.45 -3.44 13.73
CA ALA A 37 -7.22 -3.32 14.51
C ALA A 37 -6.71 -1.88 14.62
N LEU A 38 -6.78 -1.09 13.54
CA LEU A 38 -6.43 0.33 13.56
C LEU A 38 -7.33 1.12 14.50
N GLU A 39 -8.66 0.91 14.47
CA GLU A 39 -9.56 1.57 15.42
C GLU A 39 -9.26 1.17 16.86
N LEU A 40 -9.01 -0.11 17.14
CA LEU A 40 -8.61 -0.57 18.47
C LEU A 40 -7.31 0.10 18.94
N PHE A 41 -6.30 0.24 18.07
CA PHE A 41 -5.05 0.92 18.41
C PHE A 41 -5.27 2.40 18.71
N LYS A 42 -6.14 3.06 17.96
CA LYS A 42 -6.52 4.45 18.18
C LYS A 42 -7.22 4.62 19.54
N GLU A 43 -8.22 3.80 19.85
CA GLU A 43 -8.93 3.80 21.12
C GLU A 43 -7.99 3.58 22.32
N ARG A 44 -7.00 2.68 22.16
CA ARG A 44 -6.00 2.38 23.17
C ARG A 44 -4.83 3.36 23.23
N GLY A 45 -4.86 4.43 22.43
CA GLY A 45 -3.88 5.50 22.45
C GLY A 45 -2.50 5.08 21.94
N ALA A 46 -2.45 4.25 20.90
CA ALA A 46 -1.21 3.95 20.21
C ALA A 46 -0.57 5.23 19.66
N ARG A 47 0.73 5.37 19.83
CA ARG A 47 1.54 6.51 19.37
C ARG A 47 2.28 6.24 18.09
N VAL A 48 2.38 4.97 17.69
CA VAL A 48 2.95 4.48 16.43
C VAL A 48 2.24 3.18 16.10
N VAL A 49 2.02 2.92 14.82
CA VAL A 49 1.59 1.61 14.32
C VAL A 49 2.65 1.06 13.39
N ILE A 50 2.99 -0.21 13.53
CA ILE A 50 3.86 -0.97 12.63
C ILE A 50 3.00 -1.95 11.84
N LEU A 51 3.08 -1.88 10.50
CA LEU A 51 2.51 -2.88 9.59
C LEU A 51 3.63 -3.77 9.07
N ARG A 52 3.48 -5.08 9.23
CA ARG A 52 4.46 -6.06 8.75
C ARG A 52 3.80 -7.35 8.26
N ALA A 53 4.51 -8.14 7.48
CA ALA A 53 4.16 -9.53 7.24
C ALA A 53 4.70 -10.43 8.37
N ALA A 54 4.16 -11.64 8.48
CA ALA A 54 4.68 -12.66 9.40
C ALA A 54 6.14 -12.99 9.08
N GLU A 55 6.90 -13.36 10.09
CA GLU A 55 8.30 -13.75 9.94
C GLU A 55 8.46 -14.90 8.94
N GLY A 56 9.50 -14.86 8.12
CA GLY A 56 9.76 -15.85 7.07
C GLY A 56 8.88 -15.74 5.83
N ALA A 57 7.93 -14.81 5.76
CA ALA A 57 7.15 -14.58 4.55
C ALA A 57 8.06 -14.01 3.44
N THR A 58 8.05 -14.64 2.25
CA THR A 58 8.77 -14.13 1.06
C THR A 58 7.99 -13.08 0.28
N VAL A 59 6.71 -12.93 0.61
CA VAL A 59 5.80 -11.92 0.04
C VAL A 59 5.18 -11.15 1.19
N TRP A 60 5.47 -9.85 1.26
CA TRP A 60 4.86 -8.96 2.25
C TRP A 60 3.35 -8.85 2.01
N SER A 61 2.97 -8.58 0.78
CA SER A 61 1.60 -8.69 0.28
C SER A 61 1.58 -8.70 -1.26
N SER A 62 0.71 -9.53 -1.83
CA SER A 62 0.48 -9.60 -3.28
C SER A 62 -0.47 -8.51 -3.83
N GLY A 63 -0.88 -7.59 -2.99
CA GLY A 63 -1.81 -6.53 -3.38
C GLY A 63 -3.27 -6.94 -3.33
N HIS A 64 -4.13 -6.24 -4.07
CA HIS A 64 -5.57 -6.50 -4.10
C HIS A 64 -5.87 -7.95 -4.51
N SER A 65 -6.88 -8.55 -3.87
CA SER A 65 -7.35 -9.89 -4.24
C SER A 65 -7.97 -9.88 -5.64
N VAL A 66 -7.31 -10.50 -6.60
CA VAL A 66 -7.81 -10.53 -7.99
C VAL A 66 -9.15 -11.27 -8.10
N ASP A 67 -9.40 -12.24 -7.21
CA ASP A 67 -10.67 -12.99 -7.15
C ASP A 67 -11.86 -12.07 -6.79
N GLU A 68 -11.60 -10.93 -6.16
CA GLU A 68 -12.60 -9.94 -5.72
C GLU A 68 -12.74 -8.77 -6.69
N LEU A 69 -11.94 -8.72 -7.76
CA LEU A 69 -12.10 -7.70 -8.79
C LEU A 69 -13.42 -7.91 -9.56
N PRO A 70 -14.12 -6.83 -9.93
CA PRO A 70 -15.34 -6.92 -10.72
C PRO A 70 -15.12 -7.69 -12.03
N LYS A 71 -16.01 -8.61 -12.35
CA LYS A 71 -15.88 -9.47 -13.53
C LYS A 71 -16.34 -8.82 -14.82
N ALA A 72 -17.15 -7.75 -14.79
CA ALA A 72 -17.60 -6.98 -15.97
C ALA A 72 -18.32 -5.68 -15.56
N ASP A 73 -18.17 -4.64 -16.40
CA ASP A 73 -19.02 -3.44 -16.52
C ASP A 73 -19.34 -2.65 -15.21
N ILE A 74 -18.56 -2.86 -14.16
CA ILE A 74 -18.64 -2.13 -12.89
C ILE A 74 -17.33 -1.37 -12.74
N ASP A 75 -17.40 -0.07 -12.39
CA ASP A 75 -16.23 0.72 -12.08
C ASP A 75 -15.52 0.12 -10.87
N PRO A 76 -14.33 -0.43 -11.03
CA PRO A 76 -13.62 -1.06 -9.94
C PRO A 76 -12.92 -0.03 -9.08
N LEU A 77 -12.74 -0.37 -7.80
CA LEU A 77 -12.13 0.50 -6.81
C LEU A 77 -12.89 1.84 -6.69
N PRO A 78 -14.23 1.81 -6.43
CA PRO A 78 -14.96 3.02 -6.09
C PRO A 78 -14.46 3.60 -4.77
N TYR A 79 -14.94 4.79 -4.41
CA TYR A 79 -14.49 5.49 -3.19
C TYR A 79 -14.64 4.65 -1.90
N ASP A 80 -15.63 3.77 -1.83
CA ASP A 80 -15.94 2.89 -0.71
C ASP A 80 -15.37 1.47 -0.85
N ASP A 81 -14.56 1.22 -1.89
CA ASP A 81 -13.81 -0.03 -2.02
C ASP A 81 -13.00 -0.32 -0.75
N PRO A 82 -12.94 -1.58 -0.28
CA PRO A 82 -12.19 -1.95 0.91
C PRO A 82 -10.74 -1.46 0.91
N LEU A 83 -10.00 -1.57 -0.21
CA LEU A 83 -8.62 -1.11 -0.31
C LEU A 83 -8.55 0.42 -0.16
N GLU A 84 -9.41 1.17 -0.84
CA GLU A 84 -9.45 2.64 -0.73
C GLU A 84 -9.78 3.10 0.70
N ARG A 85 -10.65 2.37 1.39
CA ARG A 85 -10.95 2.61 2.81
C ARG A 85 -9.72 2.36 3.69
N LEU A 86 -8.98 1.29 3.45
CA LEU A 86 -7.74 0.98 4.17
C LEU A 86 -6.68 2.07 3.96
N LEU A 87 -6.43 2.46 2.71
CA LEU A 87 -5.46 3.51 2.39
C LEU A 87 -5.80 4.83 3.10
N ARG A 88 -7.09 5.21 3.10
CA ARG A 88 -7.55 6.40 3.82
C ARG A 88 -7.38 6.24 5.33
N ALA A 89 -7.72 5.09 5.90
CA ALA A 89 -7.58 4.84 7.33
C ALA A 89 -6.12 4.97 7.80
N VAL A 90 -5.17 4.46 7.04
CA VAL A 90 -3.73 4.59 7.32
C VAL A 90 -3.28 6.05 7.23
N LYS A 91 -3.67 6.77 6.17
CA LYS A 91 -3.32 8.19 5.99
C LYS A 91 -3.92 9.10 7.06
N LEU A 92 -5.14 8.80 7.50
CA LEU A 92 -5.87 9.59 8.50
C LEU A 92 -5.63 9.11 9.93
N PHE A 93 -4.88 8.02 10.12
CA PHE A 93 -4.56 7.55 11.47
C PHE A 93 -3.81 8.65 12.23
N PRO A 94 -4.21 8.98 13.48
CA PRO A 94 -3.69 10.15 14.19
C PRO A 94 -2.21 10.05 14.60
N ALA A 95 -1.64 8.86 14.54
CA ALA A 95 -0.23 8.60 14.82
C ALA A 95 0.49 8.08 13.57
N PRO A 96 1.83 8.14 13.50
CA PRO A 96 2.60 7.60 12.40
C PRO A 96 2.40 6.10 12.21
N VAL A 97 2.33 5.69 10.94
CA VAL A 97 2.28 4.28 10.52
C VAL A 97 3.59 3.96 9.80
N ILE A 98 4.31 2.98 10.32
CA ILE A 98 5.58 2.49 9.76
C ILE A 98 5.31 1.18 9.04
N ALA A 99 5.70 1.08 7.78
CA ALA A 99 5.78 -0.17 7.07
C ALA A 99 7.15 -0.83 7.32
N MET A 100 7.15 -2.01 7.91
CA MET A 100 8.31 -2.89 8.05
C MET A 100 8.24 -3.92 6.93
N VAL A 101 9.18 -3.85 5.98
CA VAL A 101 9.06 -4.59 4.72
C VAL A 101 10.21 -5.56 4.54
N HIS A 102 9.86 -6.82 4.34
CA HIS A 102 10.75 -7.85 3.79
C HIS A 102 10.00 -8.61 2.70
N GLY A 103 10.73 -9.10 1.70
CA GLY A 103 10.13 -9.79 0.56
C GLY A 103 9.34 -8.87 -0.38
N SER A 104 8.49 -9.46 -1.20
CA SER A 104 7.87 -8.77 -2.33
C SER A 104 6.61 -8.00 -1.94
N VAL A 105 6.45 -6.81 -2.52
CA VAL A 105 5.28 -5.92 -2.39
C VAL A 105 4.72 -5.66 -3.78
N TRP A 106 3.46 -6.06 -4.04
CA TRP A 106 2.90 -5.99 -5.38
C TRP A 106 1.57 -5.22 -5.45
N GLY A 107 1.37 -4.51 -6.56
CA GLY A 107 0.11 -3.85 -6.91
C GLY A 107 -0.41 -2.93 -5.79
N GLY A 108 -1.65 -3.14 -5.34
CA GLY A 108 -2.27 -2.36 -4.27
C GLY A 108 -1.54 -2.38 -2.93
N ALA A 109 -0.63 -3.36 -2.70
CA ALA A 109 0.23 -3.34 -1.52
C ALA A 109 1.30 -2.24 -1.61
N CYS A 110 1.76 -1.89 -2.82
CA CYS A 110 2.62 -0.71 -3.01
C CYS A 110 1.88 0.58 -2.64
N ASP A 111 0.58 0.69 -2.96
CA ASP A 111 -0.25 1.82 -2.52
C ASP A 111 -0.33 1.90 -0.99
N LEU A 112 -0.48 0.76 -0.33
CA LEU A 112 -0.48 0.71 1.13
C LEU A 112 0.86 1.17 1.71
N ILE A 113 1.98 0.78 1.11
CA ILE A 113 3.31 1.30 1.48
C ILE A 113 3.39 2.82 1.27
N MET A 114 2.87 3.34 0.13
CA MET A 114 2.83 4.78 -0.13
C MET A 114 1.88 5.53 0.81
N ALA A 115 0.88 4.86 1.38
CA ALA A 115 -0.02 5.45 2.38
C ALA A 115 0.60 5.50 3.79
N CYS A 116 1.60 4.67 4.07
CA CYS A 116 2.36 4.71 5.33
C CYS A 116 3.25 5.95 5.39
N ASP A 117 3.53 6.42 6.61
CA ASP A 117 4.34 7.62 6.83
C ASP A 117 5.84 7.36 6.63
N VAL A 118 6.29 6.17 7.01
CA VAL A 118 7.68 5.72 6.90
C VAL A 118 7.73 4.27 6.44
N THR A 119 8.70 3.96 5.59
CA THR A 119 8.99 2.59 5.15
C THR A 119 10.42 2.24 5.49
N ILE A 120 10.62 1.16 6.25
CA ILE A 120 11.93 0.57 6.50
C ILE A 120 11.89 -0.85 5.93
N ALA A 121 12.88 -1.18 5.12
CA ALA A 121 12.94 -2.45 4.43
C ALA A 121 14.28 -3.15 4.61
N ASP A 122 14.31 -4.45 4.35
CA ASP A 122 15.56 -5.17 4.21
C ASP A 122 15.95 -5.36 2.73
N GLU A 123 17.10 -5.99 2.51
CA GLU A 123 17.66 -6.24 1.18
C GLU A 123 16.82 -7.18 0.32
N THR A 124 15.90 -7.96 0.91
CA THR A 124 15.02 -8.89 0.18
C THR A 124 13.81 -8.20 -0.45
N ALA A 125 13.54 -6.96 -0.01
CA ALA A 125 12.35 -6.24 -0.45
C ALA A 125 12.38 -5.89 -1.93
N THR A 126 11.24 -6.10 -2.60
CA THR A 126 11.02 -5.68 -3.99
C THR A 126 9.64 -5.06 -4.13
N PHE A 127 9.51 -4.09 -5.04
CA PHE A 127 8.29 -3.31 -5.22
C PHE A 127 7.88 -3.29 -6.69
N ALA A 128 6.66 -3.70 -7.02
CA ALA A 128 6.16 -3.70 -8.39
C ALA A 128 4.69 -3.25 -8.48
N ILE A 129 4.38 -2.40 -9.45
CA ILE A 129 3.00 -2.01 -9.79
C ILE A 129 2.53 -2.92 -10.92
N THR A 130 1.84 -4.00 -10.58
CA THR A 130 1.51 -5.09 -11.50
C THR A 130 0.21 -4.94 -12.31
N PRO A 131 -0.71 -3.99 -12.08
CA PRO A 131 -1.99 -3.91 -12.79
C PRO A 131 -1.89 -3.91 -14.31
N ALA A 132 -0.88 -3.27 -14.90
CA ALA A 132 -0.69 -3.25 -16.35
C ALA A 132 -0.50 -4.66 -16.95
N LYS A 133 0.05 -5.62 -16.18
CA LYS A 133 0.22 -7.02 -16.62
C LYS A 133 -1.10 -7.76 -16.81
N ILE A 134 -2.17 -7.25 -16.22
CA ILE A 134 -3.52 -7.82 -16.30
C ILE A 134 -4.52 -6.84 -16.93
N GLY A 135 -4.04 -5.86 -17.70
CA GLY A 135 -4.90 -4.88 -18.38
C GLY A 135 -5.72 -3.98 -17.44
N LEU A 136 -5.34 -3.90 -16.17
CA LEU A 136 -6.06 -3.14 -15.16
C LEU A 136 -5.55 -1.70 -15.12
N PRO A 137 -6.41 -0.69 -15.31
CA PRO A 137 -6.00 0.71 -15.15
C PRO A 137 -5.95 1.06 -13.67
N TYR A 138 -5.00 1.92 -13.31
CA TYR A 138 -4.87 2.41 -11.95
C TYR A 138 -5.78 3.62 -11.71
N ASN A 139 -6.24 3.82 -10.46
CA ASN A 139 -7.04 4.99 -10.14
C ASN A 139 -6.17 6.25 -9.98
N SER A 140 -6.77 7.43 -10.20
CA SER A 140 -6.05 8.69 -10.15
C SER A 140 -5.48 9.00 -8.77
N VAL A 141 -6.17 8.60 -7.70
CA VAL A 141 -5.73 8.81 -6.32
C VAL A 141 -4.48 7.98 -6.03
N GLY A 142 -4.47 6.71 -6.45
CA GLY A 142 -3.28 5.86 -6.37
C GLY A 142 -2.10 6.47 -7.11
N ILE A 143 -2.28 6.89 -8.37
CA ILE A 143 -1.20 7.55 -9.14
C ILE A 143 -0.67 8.80 -8.40
N LEU A 144 -1.55 9.65 -7.86
CA LEU A 144 -1.17 10.83 -7.08
C LEU A 144 -0.35 10.47 -5.83
N ASN A 145 -0.63 9.34 -5.17
CA ASN A 145 0.15 8.87 -4.02
C ASN A 145 1.61 8.64 -4.40
N PHE A 146 1.85 8.02 -5.56
CA PHE A 146 3.22 7.82 -6.06
C PHE A 146 3.86 9.14 -6.50
N MET A 147 3.12 9.99 -7.22
CA MET A 147 3.64 11.29 -7.70
C MET A 147 3.97 12.26 -6.58
N SER A 148 3.33 12.14 -5.41
CA SER A 148 3.62 12.97 -4.24
C SER A 148 4.94 12.61 -3.55
N ARG A 149 5.50 11.43 -3.83
CA ARG A 149 6.71 10.91 -3.17
C ARG A 149 7.88 10.67 -4.13
N LEU A 150 7.59 10.35 -5.39
CA LEU A 150 8.58 9.86 -6.33
C LEU A 150 8.73 10.79 -7.53
N PRO A 151 9.92 10.88 -8.13
CA PRO A 151 10.10 11.54 -9.42
C PRO A 151 9.16 10.95 -10.47
N LEU A 152 8.55 11.80 -11.30
CA LEU A 152 7.58 11.39 -12.32
C LEU A 152 8.11 10.31 -13.27
N SER A 153 9.41 10.34 -13.60
CA SER A 153 10.06 9.32 -14.44
C SER A 153 10.04 7.94 -13.79
N ILE A 154 10.26 7.86 -12.47
CA ILE A 154 10.21 6.61 -11.71
C ILE A 154 8.78 6.09 -11.64
N VAL A 155 7.79 6.99 -11.40
CA VAL A 155 6.37 6.60 -11.41
C VAL A 155 6.01 5.99 -12.76
N LYS A 156 6.33 6.66 -13.87
CA LYS A 156 6.05 6.15 -15.23
C LYS A 156 6.72 4.79 -15.49
N GLU A 157 7.98 4.63 -15.10
CA GLU A 157 8.68 3.36 -15.24
C GLU A 157 7.95 2.25 -14.49
N MET A 158 7.62 2.44 -13.20
CA MET A 158 6.90 1.46 -12.39
C MET A 158 5.57 1.05 -13.01
N PHE A 159 4.79 2.02 -13.48
CA PHE A 159 3.45 1.77 -14.01
C PHE A 159 3.47 1.19 -15.43
N PHE A 160 4.45 1.57 -16.26
CA PHE A 160 4.50 1.13 -17.65
C PHE A 160 5.16 -0.24 -17.81
N THR A 161 6.22 -0.49 -17.05
CA THR A 161 6.95 -1.76 -17.16
C THR A 161 6.37 -2.85 -16.27
N ALA A 162 5.76 -2.46 -15.14
CA ALA A 162 5.35 -3.35 -14.07
C ALA A 162 6.47 -4.27 -13.56
N GLU A 163 7.75 -3.89 -13.78
CA GLU A 163 8.91 -4.65 -13.33
C GLU A 163 9.28 -4.31 -11.87
N PRO A 164 9.83 -5.28 -11.12
CA PRO A 164 10.20 -5.06 -9.74
C PRO A 164 11.37 -4.08 -9.59
N ILE A 165 11.24 -3.15 -8.65
CA ILE A 165 12.33 -2.31 -8.17
C ILE A 165 12.91 -2.96 -6.91
N ALA A 166 14.20 -3.32 -6.92
CA ALA A 166 14.90 -3.90 -5.79
C ALA A 166 15.15 -2.88 -4.66
N ALA A 167 15.28 -3.37 -3.43
CA ALA A 167 15.41 -2.59 -2.19
C ALA A 167 16.41 -1.42 -2.27
N GLY A 168 17.64 -1.66 -2.76
CA GLY A 168 18.65 -0.61 -2.86
C GLY A 168 18.31 0.49 -3.87
N ARG A 169 17.55 0.18 -4.93
CA ARG A 169 17.02 1.22 -5.82
C ARG A 169 15.82 1.90 -5.20
N ALA A 170 14.95 1.16 -4.51
CA ALA A 170 13.78 1.69 -3.84
C ALA A 170 14.15 2.74 -2.78
N GLU A 171 15.25 2.54 -2.04
CA GLU A 171 15.78 3.55 -1.12
C GLU A 171 16.26 4.79 -1.88
N ARG A 172 17.07 4.62 -2.92
CA ARG A 172 17.60 5.77 -3.70
C ARG A 172 16.52 6.64 -4.34
N VAL A 173 15.39 6.06 -4.72
CA VAL A 173 14.29 6.82 -5.36
C VAL A 173 13.21 7.28 -4.40
N GLY A 174 13.26 6.90 -3.11
CA GLY A 174 12.36 7.39 -2.06
C GLY A 174 11.12 6.51 -1.80
N ILE A 175 11.05 5.29 -2.33
CA ILE A 175 10.03 4.29 -1.94
C ILE A 175 10.28 3.85 -0.50
N VAL A 176 11.53 3.65 -0.14
CA VAL A 176 12.01 3.22 1.18
C VAL A 176 12.79 4.36 1.82
N ASN A 177 12.51 4.64 3.10
CA ASN A 177 13.21 5.68 3.86
C ASN A 177 14.56 5.21 4.38
N ARG A 178 14.70 3.90 4.65
CA ARG A 178 15.92 3.31 5.20
C ARG A 178 15.98 1.82 4.88
N LEU A 179 17.17 1.34 4.49
CA LEU A 179 17.46 -0.08 4.45
C LEU A 179 18.16 -0.53 5.73
N ALA A 180 17.85 -1.75 6.16
CA ALA A 180 18.50 -2.46 7.23
C ALA A 180 18.91 -3.85 6.75
N ALA A 181 19.91 -4.46 7.37
CA ALA A 181 20.15 -5.89 7.17
C ALA A 181 18.96 -6.69 7.70
N SER A 182 18.62 -7.81 7.06
CA SER A 182 17.45 -8.63 7.47
C SER A 182 17.46 -8.97 8.96
N ALA A 183 18.64 -9.28 9.53
CA ALA A 183 18.79 -9.58 10.96
C ALA A 183 18.54 -8.37 11.89
N ASP A 184 18.66 -7.15 11.39
CA ASP A 184 18.51 -5.90 12.15
C ASP A 184 17.20 -5.16 11.85
N LEU A 185 16.42 -5.60 10.88
CA LEU A 185 15.22 -4.90 10.39
C LEU A 185 14.25 -4.57 11.55
N GLU A 186 13.89 -5.55 12.36
CA GLU A 186 12.98 -5.35 13.48
C GLU A 186 13.54 -4.38 14.52
N LYS A 187 14.81 -4.49 14.84
CA LYS A 187 15.52 -3.60 15.76
C LYS A 187 15.51 -2.15 15.28
N GLU A 188 15.78 -1.93 14.00
CA GLU A 188 15.76 -0.58 13.39
C GLU A 188 14.35 0.03 13.41
N VAL A 189 13.33 -0.75 13.06
CA VAL A 189 11.93 -0.32 13.09
C VAL A 189 11.51 0.00 14.52
N MET A 190 11.80 -0.87 15.49
CA MET A 190 11.45 -0.64 16.89
C MET A 190 12.20 0.57 17.49
N THR A 191 13.45 0.80 17.10
CA THR A 191 14.23 1.97 17.52
C THR A 191 13.55 3.26 17.03
N MET A 192 13.14 3.31 15.76
CA MET A 192 12.41 4.45 15.21
C MET A 192 11.04 4.62 15.89
N ALA A 193 10.29 3.53 16.07
CA ALA A 193 8.98 3.56 16.70
C ALA A 193 9.05 4.10 18.15
N ARG A 194 10.02 3.64 18.94
CA ARG A 194 10.25 4.16 20.31
C ARG A 194 10.64 5.65 20.30
N THR A 195 11.50 6.05 19.36
CA THR A 195 11.85 7.45 19.18
C THR A 195 10.61 8.31 18.94
N ILE A 196 9.76 7.90 17.99
CA ILE A 196 8.50 8.60 17.69
C ILE A 196 7.58 8.59 18.91
N ALA A 197 7.38 7.45 19.56
CA ALA A 197 6.50 7.30 20.72
C ALA A 197 6.94 8.16 21.91
N SER A 198 8.23 8.54 22.00
CA SER A 198 8.75 9.44 23.04
C SER A 198 8.49 10.93 22.78
N ARG A 199 8.04 11.29 21.56
CA ARG A 199 7.78 12.70 21.20
C ARG A 199 6.35 13.11 21.56
N SER A 200 6.07 14.42 21.47
CA SER A 200 4.72 14.96 21.69
C SER A 200 3.72 14.38 20.67
N PRO A 201 2.70 13.61 21.09
CA PRO A 201 1.74 13.04 20.15
C PRO A 201 0.90 14.11 19.44
N ALA A 202 0.60 15.21 20.11
CA ALA A 202 -0.14 16.33 19.51
C ALA A 202 0.66 17.00 18.38
N ALA A 203 1.97 17.25 18.62
CA ALA A 203 2.84 17.83 17.58
C ALA A 203 2.98 16.90 16.38
N ILE A 204 3.21 15.59 16.61
CA ILE A 204 3.34 14.61 15.53
C ILE A 204 2.04 14.49 14.73
N SER A 205 0.88 14.41 15.40
CA SER A 205 -0.42 14.39 14.73
C SER A 205 -0.64 15.65 13.88
N ALA A 206 -0.29 16.82 14.39
CA ALA A 206 -0.38 18.07 13.64
C ALA A 206 0.57 18.10 12.42
N PHE A 207 1.80 17.59 12.56
CA PHE A 207 2.74 17.48 11.44
C PHE A 207 2.25 16.50 10.38
N LYS A 208 1.74 15.34 10.78
CA LYS A 208 1.16 14.36 9.84
C LYS A 208 0.00 14.97 9.06
N GLU A 209 -0.93 15.65 9.73
CA GLU A 209 -2.07 16.30 9.08
C GLU A 209 -1.63 17.44 8.17
N ALA A 210 -0.71 18.31 8.63
CA ALA A 210 -0.20 19.41 7.83
C ALA A 210 0.53 18.92 6.57
N THR A 211 1.40 17.91 6.69
CA THR A 211 2.11 17.36 5.54
C THR A 211 1.16 16.69 4.56
N ARG A 212 0.14 15.97 5.03
CA ARG A 212 -0.90 15.37 4.21
C ARG A 212 -1.69 16.44 3.45
N ALA A 213 -2.12 17.50 4.13
CA ALA A 213 -2.88 18.58 3.53
C ALA A 213 -2.06 19.34 2.47
N LEU A 214 -0.80 19.65 2.78
CA LEU A 214 0.08 20.37 1.87
C LEU A 214 0.50 19.53 0.65
N ALA A 215 0.74 18.23 0.84
CA ALA A 215 1.03 17.32 -0.27
C ALA A 215 -0.16 17.17 -1.23
N GLY A 216 -1.39 17.31 -0.74
CA GLY A 216 -2.62 17.28 -1.54
C GLY A 216 -3.04 18.65 -2.13
N ALA A 217 -2.25 19.70 -1.95
CA ALA A 217 -2.64 21.07 -2.30
C ALA A 217 -2.58 21.41 -3.81
N SER A 218 -2.33 20.45 -4.69
CA SER A 218 -2.46 20.66 -6.14
C SER A 218 -3.87 20.31 -6.59
N PRO A 219 -4.79 21.28 -6.77
CA PRO A 219 -6.14 21.00 -7.22
C PRO A 219 -6.11 20.45 -8.65
N ILE A 220 -6.80 19.34 -8.86
CA ILE A 220 -7.12 18.86 -10.21
C ILE A 220 -8.38 19.57 -10.63
N ASP A 221 -8.35 20.22 -11.81
CA ASP A 221 -9.52 20.76 -12.47
C ASP A 221 -10.61 19.66 -12.57
N PRO A 222 -11.87 19.92 -12.19
CA PRO A 222 -12.97 18.97 -12.27
C PRO A 222 -13.14 18.32 -13.65
N GLU A 223 -13.01 19.09 -14.73
CA GLU A 223 -13.07 18.56 -16.10
C GLU A 223 -11.95 17.56 -16.36
N LYS A 224 -10.75 17.87 -15.90
CA LYS A 224 -9.60 16.97 -16.01
C LYS A 224 -9.76 15.71 -15.17
N HIS A 225 -10.39 15.82 -14.00
CA HIS A 225 -10.75 14.66 -13.19
C HIS A 225 -11.69 13.71 -13.92
N GLU A 226 -12.80 14.24 -14.47
CA GLU A 226 -13.77 13.45 -15.23
C GLU A 226 -13.14 12.81 -16.48
N TYR A 227 -12.28 13.53 -17.19
CA TYR A 227 -11.54 12.97 -18.33
C TYR A 227 -10.67 11.77 -17.91
N LEU A 228 -9.97 11.85 -16.78
CA LEU A 228 -9.15 10.74 -16.26
C LEU A 228 -10.02 9.54 -15.86
N GLN A 229 -11.18 9.79 -15.26
CA GLN A 229 -12.13 8.73 -14.94
C GLN A 229 -12.68 8.04 -16.19
N ASP A 230 -12.97 8.82 -17.25
CA ASP A 230 -13.44 8.29 -18.53
C ASP A 230 -12.37 7.40 -19.20
N LEU A 231 -11.11 7.83 -19.20
CA LEU A 231 -9.99 7.01 -19.69
C LEU A 231 -9.91 5.67 -18.95
N ARG A 232 -10.06 5.71 -17.63
CA ARG A 232 -10.04 4.51 -16.79
C ARG A 232 -11.21 3.57 -17.13
N ARG A 233 -12.45 4.10 -17.24
CA ARG A 233 -13.63 3.33 -17.63
C ARG A 233 -13.45 2.66 -18.99
N LYS A 234 -12.89 3.35 -19.98
CA LYS A 234 -12.62 2.79 -21.31
C LYS A 234 -11.74 1.54 -21.27
N VAL A 235 -10.71 1.52 -20.42
CA VAL A 235 -9.88 0.33 -20.25
C VAL A 235 -10.66 -0.79 -19.55
N TYR A 236 -11.38 -0.48 -18.49
CA TYR A 236 -12.16 -1.45 -17.74
C TYR A 236 -13.25 -2.15 -18.56
N PHE A 237 -13.93 -1.40 -19.41
CA PHE A 237 -14.94 -1.95 -20.31
C PHE A 237 -14.32 -2.51 -21.60
N GLY A 238 -13.01 -2.37 -21.74
CA GLY A 238 -12.26 -2.80 -22.91
C GLY A 238 -11.91 -4.30 -22.93
N PRO A 239 -11.38 -4.76 -24.09
CA PRO A 239 -10.96 -6.16 -24.23
C PRO A 239 -9.76 -6.52 -23.36
N ASP A 240 -8.83 -5.59 -23.14
CA ASP A 240 -7.57 -5.83 -22.46
C ASP A 240 -7.77 -6.26 -21.01
N TYR A 241 -8.71 -5.62 -20.30
CA TYR A 241 -9.05 -6.02 -18.93
C TYR A 241 -9.62 -7.44 -18.90
N ARG A 242 -10.54 -7.77 -19.81
CA ARG A 242 -11.15 -9.11 -19.89
C ARG A 242 -10.10 -10.18 -20.18
N GLU A 243 -9.24 -9.93 -21.16
CA GLU A 243 -8.13 -10.83 -21.52
C GLU A 243 -7.15 -10.98 -20.35
N GLY A 244 -6.76 -9.88 -19.73
CA GLY A 244 -5.81 -9.89 -18.59
C GLY A 244 -6.32 -10.71 -17.42
N ILE A 245 -7.58 -10.55 -17.02
CA ILE A 245 -8.20 -11.35 -15.95
C ILE A 245 -8.34 -12.82 -16.35
N ALA A 246 -8.79 -13.12 -17.58
CA ALA A 246 -8.90 -14.51 -18.06
C ALA A 246 -7.54 -15.20 -18.07
N ALA A 247 -6.52 -14.55 -18.62
CA ALA A 247 -5.15 -15.08 -18.67
C ALA A 247 -4.57 -15.34 -17.27
N PHE A 248 -4.81 -14.44 -16.31
CA PHE A 248 -4.40 -14.60 -14.93
C PHE A 248 -5.04 -15.84 -14.28
N LEU A 249 -6.37 -15.99 -14.42
CA LEU A 249 -7.10 -17.13 -13.86
C LEU A 249 -6.70 -18.46 -14.54
N GLU A 250 -6.43 -18.45 -15.84
CA GLU A 250 -5.98 -19.58 -16.63
C GLU A 250 -4.47 -19.86 -16.51
N LYS A 251 -3.74 -19.01 -15.76
CA LYS A 251 -2.28 -19.13 -15.57
C LYS A 251 -1.49 -19.15 -16.89
N ARG A 252 -1.89 -18.37 -17.86
CA ARG A 252 -1.24 -18.19 -19.16
C ARG A 252 -0.81 -16.73 -19.38
N PRO A 253 0.13 -16.46 -20.29
CA PRO A 253 0.41 -15.09 -20.73
C PRO A 253 -0.84 -14.43 -21.35
N ALA A 254 -1.07 -13.14 -21.01
CA ALA A 254 -2.09 -12.33 -21.66
C ALA A 254 -1.66 -11.97 -23.10
N LYS A 255 -2.63 -11.82 -24.00
CA LYS A 255 -2.43 -11.43 -25.40
C LYS A 255 -3.22 -10.13 -25.64
N PHE A 256 -2.56 -9.00 -25.40
CA PHE A 256 -3.11 -7.67 -25.64
C PHE A 256 -3.04 -7.27 -27.10
#